data_3438ef61da92b911ed4c858651ab5e5f
#
_entry.id   3438ef61da92b911ed4c858651ab5e5f
#
_cell.length_a   1.000
_cell.length_b   1.000
_cell.length_c   1.000
_cell.angle_alpha   90.00
_cell.angle_beta   90.00
_cell.angle_gamma   90.00
#
_symmetry.space_group_name_H-M   'P 1'
#
loop_
_entity.id
_entity.type
_entity.pdbx_description
1 polymer ?
#
loop_
_entity_poly.entity_id
_entity_poly.type
_entity_poly.pdbx_seq_one_letter_code
_entity_poly.pdbx_strand_id
1 'polypeptide(L)'
;ELVEMEIREVLSEYDFPGDDTPIIQGSALKALEDPSSEWGDKILELYHRMNNSDGHEQHMFSYLAKSVECHTVEEMAKVMARSGDYYSWVCTNSDFLSNTRQRERFNNSFTKQMRVFMQTFDNKYKTGEVFDTKDLLPDMEQVLGRHNCLMFSPLHFQDEVIGYAANSFSPIYFLFQNTRRFINNTNQIMESFKNRQRLERANAELARIHMLDPMTGIYNRRGFYKNVKKLISKAEKQGVGVWVFSIDMDNLKKINDLYGHNEGDKAIKAVASLMTKC
;
A
#
# COMPACT_ATOMS: atom_id res chain seq x y z
N GLU A 1 34.22 -33.60 13.41
CA GLU A 1 33.54 -34.67 12.62
C GLU A 1 32.42 -35.34 13.41
N LEU A 2 32.70 -35.91 14.65
CA LEU A 2 31.68 -36.59 15.42
C LEU A 2 30.50 -35.68 15.80
N VAL A 3 30.79 -34.48 16.31
CA VAL A 3 29.78 -33.47 16.66
C VAL A 3 28.98 -32.99 15.42
N GLU A 4 29.64 -32.91 14.28
CA GLU A 4 28.97 -32.54 13.02
C GLU A 4 27.98 -33.62 12.57
N MET A 5 28.35 -34.89 12.68
CA MET A 5 27.46 -36.00 12.40
C MET A 5 26.24 -36.01 13.33
N GLU A 6 26.46 -35.82 14.65
CA GLU A 6 25.37 -35.72 15.62
C GLU A 6 24.42 -34.55 15.32
N ILE A 7 24.95 -33.39 14.94
CA ILE A 7 24.13 -32.23 14.54
C ILE A 7 23.29 -32.59 13.29
N ARG A 8 23.86 -33.24 12.28
CA ARG A 8 23.14 -33.63 11.06
C ARG A 8 22.04 -34.65 11.34
N GLU A 9 22.31 -35.62 12.24
CA GLU A 9 21.31 -36.57 12.68
C GLU A 9 20.16 -35.89 13.42
N VAL A 10 20.45 -34.99 14.33
CA VAL A 10 19.44 -34.21 15.06
C VAL A 10 18.62 -33.37 14.11
N LEU A 11 19.26 -32.68 13.17
CA LEU A 11 18.53 -31.89 12.14
C LEU A 11 17.59 -32.76 11.34
N SER A 12 18.04 -33.96 10.90
CA SER A 12 17.22 -34.89 10.13
C SER A 12 16.08 -35.49 10.96
N GLU A 13 16.28 -35.73 12.26
CA GLU A 13 15.24 -36.17 13.18
C GLU A 13 14.09 -35.13 13.30
N TYR A 14 14.40 -33.86 13.14
CA TYR A 14 13.41 -32.76 13.15
C TYR A 14 12.95 -32.31 11.75
N ASP A 15 13.04 -33.18 10.74
CA ASP A 15 12.64 -32.91 9.35
C ASP A 15 13.40 -31.75 8.66
N PHE A 16 14.61 -31.43 9.12
CA PHE A 16 15.50 -30.53 8.41
C PHE A 16 16.45 -31.29 7.47
N PRO A 17 16.88 -30.70 6.34
CA PRO A 17 17.83 -31.34 5.43
C PRO A 17 19.24 -31.36 6.05
N GLY A 18 19.46 -32.27 7.00
CA GLY A 18 20.70 -32.36 7.79
C GLY A 18 21.94 -32.49 6.91
N ASP A 19 21.87 -33.27 5.82
CA ASP A 19 22.99 -33.48 4.91
C ASP A 19 23.32 -32.25 4.06
N ASP A 20 22.30 -31.45 3.68
CA ASP A 20 22.46 -30.27 2.86
C ASP A 20 22.70 -28.99 3.69
N THR A 21 22.52 -29.07 5.02
CA THR A 21 22.69 -27.89 5.89
C THR A 21 24.18 -27.55 6.01
N PRO A 22 24.59 -26.32 5.62
CA PRO A 22 25.97 -25.89 5.74
C PRO A 22 26.35 -25.72 7.21
N ILE A 23 27.40 -26.44 7.66
CA ILE A 23 27.96 -26.34 8.99
C ILE A 23 29.30 -25.62 8.92
N ILE A 24 29.45 -24.54 9.67
CA ILE A 24 30.71 -23.79 9.79
C ILE A 24 31.29 -24.06 11.18
N GLN A 25 32.44 -24.68 11.21
CA GLN A 25 33.17 -24.89 12.46
C GLN A 25 33.98 -23.65 12.77
N GLY A 26 33.86 -23.10 13.96
CA GLY A 26 34.53 -21.89 14.36
C GLY A 26 34.81 -21.84 15.87
N SER A 27 35.73 -21.01 16.27
CA SER A 27 35.99 -20.68 17.68
C SER A 27 35.94 -19.17 17.87
N ALA A 28 34.90 -18.67 18.47
CA ALA A 28 34.74 -17.25 18.76
C ALA A 28 35.87 -16.72 19.66
N LEU A 29 36.34 -17.53 20.63
CA LEU A 29 37.43 -17.14 21.51
C LEU A 29 38.74 -16.93 20.74
N LYS A 30 39.14 -17.90 19.90
CA LYS A 30 40.36 -17.79 19.07
C LYS A 30 40.27 -16.66 18.04
N ALA A 31 39.09 -16.42 17.46
CA ALA A 31 38.87 -15.30 16.56
C ALA A 31 38.97 -13.95 17.28
N LEU A 32 38.60 -13.88 18.57
CA LEU A 32 38.73 -12.69 19.38
C LEU A 32 40.20 -12.42 19.76
N GLU A 33 40.99 -13.48 20.05
CA GLU A 33 42.43 -13.40 20.35
C GLU A 33 43.26 -12.97 19.13
N ASP A 34 42.93 -13.51 17.96
CA ASP A 34 43.53 -13.13 16.67
C ASP A 34 42.50 -13.05 15.56
N PRO A 35 41.96 -11.84 15.28
CA PRO A 35 40.95 -11.65 14.23
C PRO A 35 41.46 -11.95 12.80
N SER A 36 42.80 -11.97 12.60
CA SER A 36 43.42 -12.29 11.30
C SER A 36 43.67 -13.78 11.09
N SER A 37 43.33 -14.61 12.08
CA SER A 37 43.48 -16.07 12.02
C SER A 37 42.39 -16.74 11.16
N GLU A 38 42.62 -18.00 10.83
CA GLU A 38 41.60 -18.87 10.21
C GLU A 38 40.25 -18.84 10.94
N TRP A 39 40.27 -18.65 12.25
CA TRP A 39 39.07 -18.55 13.08
C TRP A 39 38.33 -17.23 12.87
N GLY A 40 39.03 -16.14 12.60
CA GLY A 40 38.44 -14.86 12.18
C GLY A 40 37.76 -15.00 10.81
N ASP A 41 38.44 -15.65 9.87
CA ASP A 41 37.86 -15.93 8.52
C ASP A 41 36.61 -16.80 8.61
N LYS A 42 36.57 -17.80 9.50
CA LYS A 42 35.39 -18.65 9.75
C LYS A 42 34.22 -17.85 10.34
N ILE A 43 34.48 -16.91 11.22
CA ILE A 43 33.45 -16.01 11.75
C ILE A 43 32.94 -15.07 10.64
N LEU A 44 33.82 -14.53 9.79
CA LEU A 44 33.46 -13.74 8.64
C LEU A 44 32.65 -14.54 7.61
N GLU A 45 33.04 -15.80 7.34
CA GLU A 45 32.29 -16.70 6.48
C GLU A 45 30.88 -16.93 7.03
N LEU A 46 30.75 -17.21 8.35
CA LEU A 46 29.47 -17.32 9.00
C LEU A 46 28.64 -16.06 8.85
N TYR A 47 29.26 -14.88 9.13
CA TYR A 47 28.61 -13.59 8.97
C TYR A 47 28.17 -13.34 7.53
N HIS A 48 29.01 -13.66 6.51
CA HIS A 48 28.66 -13.55 5.11
C HIS A 48 27.57 -14.54 4.73
N ARG A 49 27.59 -15.78 5.17
CA ARG A 49 26.51 -16.72 4.92
C ARG A 49 25.20 -16.35 5.60
N MET A 50 25.27 -15.79 6.80
CA MET A 50 24.12 -15.24 7.51
C MET A 50 23.56 -13.98 6.82
N ASN A 51 24.43 -13.15 6.23
CA ASN A 51 24.05 -11.93 5.53
C ASN A 51 23.93 -12.11 4.00
N ASN A 52 24.51 -13.17 3.42
CA ASN A 52 24.38 -13.52 2.00
C ASN A 52 23.02 -14.13 1.66
N SER A 53 22.03 -13.59 2.29
CA SER A 53 20.80 -13.27 1.59
C SER A 53 20.99 -12.09 0.60
N ASP A 54 22.19 -11.90 0.00
CA ASP A 54 22.43 -10.79 -0.95
C ASP A 54 21.44 -10.81 -2.12
N GLY A 55 20.96 -11.99 -2.51
CA GLY A 55 19.80 -12.11 -3.38
C GLY A 55 18.54 -11.47 -2.78
N HIS A 56 18.32 -11.56 -1.47
CA HIS A 56 17.13 -10.98 -0.83
C HIS A 56 17.24 -9.46 -0.68
N GLU A 57 18.41 -8.89 -0.42
CA GLU A 57 18.55 -7.43 -0.34
C GLU A 57 18.39 -6.76 -1.71
N GLN A 58 19.00 -7.29 -2.77
CA GLN A 58 18.80 -6.78 -4.13
C GLN A 58 17.35 -6.96 -4.60
N HIS A 59 16.72 -8.09 -4.27
CA HIS A 59 15.29 -8.30 -4.51
C HIS A 59 14.44 -7.30 -3.74
N MET A 60 14.82 -6.96 -2.52
CA MET A 60 14.06 -6.04 -1.66
C MET A 60 14.14 -4.59 -2.13
N PHE A 61 15.31 -4.10 -2.58
CA PHE A 61 15.45 -2.78 -3.19
C PHE A 61 14.69 -2.68 -4.51
N SER A 62 14.77 -3.69 -5.37
CA SER A 62 13.97 -3.79 -6.59
C SER A 62 12.46 -3.75 -6.33
N TYR A 63 12.04 -4.32 -5.24
CA TYR A 63 10.70 -4.44 -4.76
C TYR A 63 10.14 -3.11 -4.23
N LEU A 64 10.89 -2.41 -3.38
CA LEU A 64 10.54 -1.06 -2.92
C LEU A 64 10.44 -0.10 -4.11
N ALA A 65 11.39 -0.14 -5.03
CA ALA A 65 11.36 0.70 -6.23
C ALA A 65 10.11 0.44 -7.08
N LYS A 66 9.76 -0.81 -7.32
CA LYS A 66 8.55 -1.18 -8.08
C LYS A 66 7.26 -0.83 -7.35
N SER A 67 7.24 -0.90 -6.02
CA SER A 67 6.06 -0.53 -5.23
C SER A 67 5.71 0.95 -5.34
N VAL A 68 6.72 1.79 -5.57
CA VAL A 68 6.52 3.24 -5.79
C VAL A 68 5.73 3.53 -7.07
N GLU A 69 5.75 2.65 -8.05
CA GLU A 69 5.04 2.80 -9.33
C GLU A 69 3.60 2.26 -9.30
N CYS A 70 3.23 1.49 -8.28
CA CYS A 70 1.91 0.87 -8.20
C CYS A 70 0.79 1.90 -7.92
N HIS A 71 -0.26 1.86 -8.72
CA HIS A 71 -1.44 2.71 -8.58
C HIS A 71 -2.67 1.98 -8.02
N THR A 72 -2.71 0.66 -8.14
CA THR A 72 -3.81 -0.17 -7.65
C THR A 72 -3.37 -1.13 -6.56
N VAL A 73 -4.36 -1.63 -5.78
CA VAL A 73 -4.12 -2.64 -4.74
C VAL A 73 -3.59 -3.93 -5.36
N GLU A 74 -4.12 -4.31 -6.52
CA GLU A 74 -3.73 -5.52 -7.25
C GLU A 74 -2.29 -5.46 -7.74
N GLU A 75 -1.86 -4.32 -8.29
CA GLU A 75 -0.47 -4.10 -8.68
C GLU A 75 0.46 -4.19 -7.48
N MET A 76 0.09 -3.55 -6.37
CA MET A 76 0.84 -3.59 -5.12
C MET A 76 0.94 -5.01 -4.59
N ALA A 77 -0.19 -5.74 -4.52
CA ALA A 77 -0.23 -7.13 -4.08
C ALA A 77 0.65 -8.04 -4.94
N LYS A 78 0.64 -7.85 -6.26
CA LYS A 78 1.48 -8.60 -7.20
C LYS A 78 2.97 -8.32 -6.99
N VAL A 79 3.33 -7.08 -6.72
CA VAL A 79 4.71 -6.71 -6.38
C VAL A 79 5.09 -7.33 -5.04
N MET A 80 4.27 -7.23 -4.03
CA MET A 80 4.49 -7.80 -2.70
C MET A 80 4.57 -9.33 -2.71
N ALA A 81 3.79 -10.04 -3.51
CA ALA A 81 3.82 -11.50 -3.63
C ALA A 81 5.12 -12.06 -4.20
N ARG A 82 5.84 -11.29 -5.00
CA ARG A 82 7.11 -11.72 -5.61
C ARG A 82 8.31 -11.69 -4.66
N SER A 83 8.15 -11.13 -3.47
CA SER A 83 9.24 -10.94 -2.52
C SER A 83 9.38 -12.04 -1.48
N GLY A 84 8.52 -13.03 -1.47
CA GLY A 84 8.55 -14.02 -0.41
C GLY A 84 8.11 -15.42 -0.83
N ASP A 85 8.93 -16.39 -0.46
CA ASP A 85 8.62 -17.82 -0.53
C ASP A 85 7.74 -18.28 0.66
N TYR A 86 7.11 -17.34 1.37
CA TYR A 86 6.40 -17.59 2.62
C TYR A 86 4.91 -17.32 2.50
N TYR A 87 4.15 -18.06 3.29
CA TYR A 87 2.76 -17.72 3.56
C TYR A 87 2.72 -16.44 4.39
N SER A 88 2.23 -15.38 3.78
CA SER A 88 2.06 -14.09 4.43
C SER A 88 0.71 -13.46 4.11
N TRP A 89 0.18 -12.73 5.06
CA TRP A 89 -1.04 -11.95 4.95
C TRP A 89 -0.74 -10.50 5.33
N VAL A 90 -1.24 -9.59 4.55
CA VAL A 90 -1.34 -8.18 4.90
C VAL A 90 -2.82 -7.87 4.98
N CYS A 91 -3.31 -7.59 6.17
CA CYS A 91 -4.70 -7.27 6.43
C CYS A 91 -4.81 -5.81 6.83
N THR A 92 -5.72 -5.09 6.20
CA THR A 92 -5.95 -3.67 6.47
C THR A 92 -7.34 -3.45 7.06
N ASN A 93 -7.49 -2.39 7.80
CA ASN A 93 -8.80 -1.90 8.19
C ASN A 93 -9.70 -1.71 6.95
N SER A 94 -10.98 -2.02 7.05
CA SER A 94 -11.92 -1.95 5.93
C SER A 94 -12.02 -0.55 5.31
N ASP A 95 -11.74 0.49 6.11
CA ASP A 95 -11.74 1.89 5.73
C ASP A 95 -10.35 2.45 5.32
N PHE A 96 -9.33 1.60 5.22
CA PHE A 96 -7.95 1.99 4.90
C PHE A 96 -7.84 2.89 3.67
N LEU A 97 -8.61 2.58 2.62
CA LEU A 97 -8.63 3.33 1.36
C LEU A 97 -9.75 4.39 1.30
N SER A 98 -10.61 4.46 2.33
CA SER A 98 -11.70 5.44 2.36
C SER A 98 -11.21 6.84 2.77
N ASN A 99 -11.97 7.86 2.34
CA ASN A 99 -11.67 9.25 2.66
C ASN A 99 -12.31 9.73 3.96
N THR A 100 -12.85 8.83 4.77
CA THR A 100 -13.56 9.23 5.98
C THR A 100 -12.60 9.91 6.96
N ARG A 101 -12.57 11.24 6.90
CA ARG A 101 -11.90 12.15 7.86
C ARG A 101 -12.47 12.07 9.27
N GLN A 102 -13.41 11.18 9.56
CA GLN A 102 -14.14 11.05 10.81
C GLN A 102 -13.66 9.90 11.68
N ARG A 103 -12.42 9.46 11.57
CA ARG A 103 -11.85 8.76 12.71
C ARG A 103 -11.56 9.83 13.77
N GLU A 104 -12.29 9.76 14.86
CA GLU A 104 -11.92 10.46 16.09
C GLU A 104 -10.42 10.23 16.31
N ARG A 105 -9.66 11.30 16.53
CA ARG A 105 -8.19 11.31 16.61
C ARG A 105 -7.57 10.30 17.59
N PHE A 106 -8.37 9.52 18.29
CA PHE A 106 -7.97 8.60 19.35
C PHE A 106 -8.39 7.15 19.13
N ASN A 107 -8.99 6.80 17.99
CA ASN A 107 -9.40 5.41 17.73
C ASN A 107 -8.28 4.65 17.02
N ASN A 108 -7.22 4.36 17.79
CA ASN A 108 -6.05 3.61 17.35
C ASN A 108 -6.32 2.09 17.40
N SER A 109 -7.48 1.66 16.89
CA SER A 109 -7.95 0.29 16.94
C SER A 109 -8.24 -0.27 15.55
N PHE A 110 -8.32 -1.58 15.47
CA PHE A 110 -8.79 -2.28 14.28
C PHE A 110 -10.30 -2.05 14.08
N THR A 111 -10.75 -2.01 12.83
CA THR A 111 -12.18 -2.00 12.49
C THR A 111 -12.81 -3.36 12.77
N LYS A 112 -14.14 -3.42 12.95
CA LYS A 112 -14.87 -4.69 13.16
C LYS A 112 -14.67 -5.68 12.02
N GLN A 113 -14.48 -5.18 10.81
CA GLN A 113 -14.14 -5.97 9.64
C GLN A 113 -12.78 -5.52 9.12
N MET A 114 -12.00 -6.50 8.71
CA MET A 114 -10.71 -6.33 8.05
C MET A 114 -10.82 -6.76 6.60
N ARG A 115 -9.90 -6.30 5.78
CA ARG A 115 -9.77 -6.70 4.39
C ARG A 115 -8.40 -7.31 4.16
N VAL A 116 -8.35 -8.46 3.53
CA VAL A 116 -7.09 -9.00 3.01
C VAL A 116 -6.60 -8.08 1.89
N PHE A 117 -5.62 -7.24 2.20
CA PHE A 117 -4.94 -6.44 1.20
C PHE A 117 -4.12 -7.34 0.28
N MET A 118 -3.41 -8.29 0.86
CA MET A 118 -2.63 -9.29 0.17
C MET A 118 -2.51 -10.55 1.02
N GLN A 119 -2.68 -11.70 0.38
CA GLN A 119 -2.29 -13.01 0.88
C GLN A 119 -1.36 -13.64 -0.14
N THR A 120 -0.20 -14.12 0.28
CA THR A 120 0.73 -14.86 -0.56
C THR A 120 0.80 -16.32 -0.12
N PHE A 121 0.83 -17.22 -1.06
CA PHE A 121 1.03 -18.65 -0.87
C PHE A 121 1.52 -19.27 -2.19
N ASP A 122 2.56 -20.10 -2.12
CA ASP A 122 3.10 -20.83 -3.27
C ASP A 122 3.30 -19.95 -4.53
N ASN A 123 3.92 -18.77 -4.36
CA ASN A 123 4.14 -17.77 -5.43
C ASN A 123 2.83 -17.24 -6.08
N LYS A 124 1.69 -17.43 -5.42
CA LYS A 124 0.39 -16.87 -5.81
C LYS A 124 -0.01 -15.77 -4.83
N TYR A 125 -0.97 -14.97 -5.23
CA TYR A 125 -1.55 -13.98 -4.34
C TYR A 125 -3.07 -13.93 -4.46
N LYS A 126 -3.72 -13.53 -3.36
CA LYS A 126 -5.15 -13.26 -3.27
C LYS A 126 -5.35 -11.91 -2.61
N THR A 127 -6.39 -11.17 -3.00
CA THR A 127 -6.71 -9.83 -2.48
C THR A 127 -8.22 -9.67 -2.31
N GLY A 128 -8.59 -8.70 -1.50
CA GLY A 128 -9.94 -8.14 -1.47
C GLY A 128 -10.94 -8.85 -0.58
N GLU A 129 -10.63 -10.01 -0.03
CA GLU A 129 -11.52 -10.73 0.90
C GLU A 129 -11.74 -9.93 2.18
N VAL A 130 -13.01 -9.89 2.63
CA VAL A 130 -13.42 -9.20 3.87
C VAL A 130 -13.81 -10.25 4.90
N PHE A 131 -13.34 -10.08 6.14
CA PHE A 131 -13.59 -11.02 7.23
C PHE A 131 -13.80 -10.26 8.56
N ASP A 132 -14.37 -10.91 9.56
CA ASP A 132 -14.51 -10.33 10.90
C ASP A 132 -13.15 -10.32 11.60
N THR A 133 -12.81 -9.21 12.22
CA THR A 133 -11.51 -9.04 12.92
C THR A 133 -11.29 -10.05 14.04
N LYS A 134 -12.36 -10.62 14.59
CA LYS A 134 -12.29 -11.68 15.62
C LYS A 134 -11.65 -12.96 15.10
N ASP A 135 -11.77 -13.22 13.78
CA ASP A 135 -11.24 -14.43 13.17
C ASP A 135 -9.72 -14.33 12.92
N LEU A 136 -9.13 -13.13 13.09
CA LEU A 136 -7.72 -12.79 12.87
C LEU A 136 -7.27 -12.99 11.42
N LEU A 137 -7.65 -14.07 10.75
CA LEU A 137 -7.40 -14.36 9.33
C LEU A 137 -8.59 -15.12 8.75
N PRO A 138 -8.85 -14.98 7.44
CA PRO A 138 -9.78 -15.87 6.76
C PRO A 138 -9.34 -17.33 6.92
N ASP A 139 -10.30 -18.22 7.16
CA ASP A 139 -10.05 -19.66 7.29
C ASP A 139 -8.97 -20.03 8.33
N MET A 140 -8.94 -19.33 9.47
CA MET A 140 -7.91 -19.46 10.49
C MET A 140 -7.67 -20.91 10.94
N GLU A 141 -8.71 -21.74 11.02
CA GLU A 141 -8.59 -23.17 11.38
C GLU A 141 -7.74 -23.94 10.36
N GLN A 142 -7.94 -23.66 9.05
CA GLN A 142 -7.15 -24.29 8.00
C GLN A 142 -5.70 -23.78 8.01
N VAL A 143 -5.53 -22.49 8.31
CA VAL A 143 -4.20 -21.87 8.42
C VAL A 143 -3.43 -22.52 9.58
N LEU A 144 -4.03 -22.66 10.75
CA LEU A 144 -3.41 -23.32 11.92
C LEU A 144 -3.13 -24.81 11.68
N GLY A 145 -3.95 -25.48 10.87
CA GLY A 145 -3.70 -26.88 10.50
C GLY A 145 -2.48 -27.08 9.58
N ARG A 146 -2.00 -26.01 8.93
CA ARG A 146 -0.84 -26.04 8.02
C ARG A 146 0.42 -25.42 8.58
N HIS A 147 0.29 -24.53 9.57
CA HIS A 147 1.37 -23.71 10.08
C HIS A 147 1.51 -23.85 11.59
N ASN A 148 2.68 -24.24 12.03
CA ASN A 148 2.95 -24.45 13.45
C ASN A 148 3.07 -23.14 14.25
N CYS A 149 3.39 -22.03 13.58
CA CYS A 149 3.55 -20.74 14.23
C CYS A 149 3.17 -19.60 13.28
N LEU A 150 2.38 -18.66 13.78
CA LEU A 150 2.04 -17.42 13.09
C LEU A 150 2.48 -16.23 13.93
N MET A 151 3.13 -15.26 13.31
CA MET A 151 3.46 -13.99 13.93
C MET A 151 2.60 -12.88 13.36
N PHE A 152 1.92 -12.15 14.24
CA PHE A 152 1.16 -10.97 13.91
C PHE A 152 1.95 -9.71 14.26
N SER A 153 2.02 -8.78 13.32
CA SER A 153 2.72 -7.50 13.50
C SER A 153 1.84 -6.34 13.05
N PRO A 154 1.60 -5.34 13.90
CA PRO A 154 0.77 -4.20 13.53
C PRO A 154 1.43 -3.38 12.43
N LEU A 155 0.61 -2.85 11.52
CA LEU A 155 1.00 -1.94 10.47
C LEU A 155 0.49 -0.54 10.81
N HIS A 156 1.37 0.45 10.69
CA HIS A 156 1.10 1.82 11.07
C HIS A 156 1.26 2.77 9.88
N PHE A 157 0.45 3.82 9.88
CA PHE A 157 0.63 4.98 9.02
C PHE A 157 0.62 6.22 9.91
N GLN A 158 1.78 6.82 10.11
CA GLN A 158 1.97 7.85 11.13
C GLN A 158 1.55 7.30 12.52
N ASP A 159 0.61 7.96 13.20
CA ASP A 159 0.10 7.55 14.51
C ASP A 159 -1.14 6.64 14.42
N GLU A 160 -1.54 6.21 13.22
CA GLU A 160 -2.74 5.43 12.98
C GLU A 160 -2.40 3.96 12.69
N VAL A 161 -3.02 3.02 13.41
CA VAL A 161 -2.97 1.60 13.08
C VAL A 161 -3.82 1.35 11.82
N ILE A 162 -3.17 0.92 10.73
CA ILE A 162 -3.83 0.68 9.45
C ILE A 162 -4.23 -0.78 9.25
N GLY A 163 -3.66 -1.69 10.03
CA GLY A 163 -3.88 -3.11 9.91
C GLY A 163 -2.80 -3.92 10.60
N TYR A 164 -2.58 -5.13 10.12
CA TYR A 164 -1.50 -6.00 10.57
C TYR A 164 -1.00 -6.89 9.43
N ALA A 165 0.24 -7.33 9.54
CA ALA A 165 0.80 -8.42 8.77
C ALA A 165 0.82 -9.69 9.62
N ALA A 166 0.46 -10.82 9.02
CA ALA A 166 0.61 -12.15 9.60
C ALA A 166 1.54 -12.98 8.72
N ASN A 167 2.50 -13.65 9.34
CA ASN A 167 3.48 -14.46 8.65
C ASN A 167 3.59 -15.84 9.29
N SER A 168 3.67 -16.88 8.47
CA SER A 168 4.02 -18.19 8.98
C SER A 168 5.54 -18.28 9.15
N PHE A 169 5.96 -18.92 10.23
CA PHE A 169 7.37 -19.06 10.56
C PHE A 169 7.83 -20.51 10.54
N SER A 170 9.01 -20.69 9.98
CA SER A 170 9.91 -21.75 10.44
C SER A 170 10.74 -21.20 11.61
N PRO A 171 10.96 -21.97 12.69
CA PRO A 171 11.75 -21.55 13.85
C PRO A 171 13.15 -21.01 13.52
N ILE A 172 13.75 -21.50 12.44
CA ILE A 172 15.08 -21.08 11.96
C ILE A 172 15.06 -19.62 11.46
N TYR A 173 13.97 -19.18 10.84
CA TYR A 173 13.87 -17.81 10.32
C TYR A 173 13.67 -16.75 11.42
N PHE A 174 13.17 -17.13 12.57
CA PHE A 174 13.04 -16.21 13.71
C PHE A 174 14.40 -15.69 14.19
N LEU A 175 15.44 -16.50 14.07
CA LEU A 175 16.81 -16.13 14.46
C LEU A 175 17.44 -15.07 13.54
N PHE A 176 16.95 -14.88 12.33
CA PHE A 176 17.62 -14.12 11.27
C PHE A 176 16.93 -12.79 10.92
N GLN A 177 16.65 -11.87 11.78
CA GLN A 177 16.27 -10.44 11.53
C GLN A 177 15.38 -10.13 10.28
N ASN A 178 15.17 -11.09 9.38
CA ASN A 178 14.45 -10.92 8.13
C ASN A 178 12.99 -10.52 8.33
N THR A 179 12.37 -10.99 9.39
CA THR A 179 10.99 -10.65 9.73
C THR A 179 10.83 -9.17 10.06
N ARG A 180 11.74 -8.61 10.84
CA ARG A 180 11.71 -7.18 11.20
C ARG A 180 11.89 -6.31 9.96
N ARG A 181 12.79 -6.71 9.05
CA ARG A 181 12.98 -6.03 7.76
C ARG A 181 11.73 -6.14 6.90
N PHE A 182 11.11 -7.31 6.79
CA PHE A 182 9.86 -7.49 6.06
C PHE A 182 8.74 -6.58 6.58
N ILE A 183 8.55 -6.52 7.89
CA ILE A 183 7.53 -5.66 8.52
C ILE A 183 7.80 -4.19 8.24
N ASN A 184 9.04 -3.74 8.43
CA ASN A 184 9.42 -2.35 8.19
C ASN A 184 9.20 -1.97 6.73
N ASN A 185 9.57 -2.83 5.79
CA ASN A 185 9.37 -2.61 4.37
C ASN A 185 7.90 -2.62 3.98
N THR A 186 7.12 -3.55 4.54
CA THR A 186 5.68 -3.58 4.32
C THR A 186 5.03 -2.29 4.81
N ASN A 187 5.43 -1.79 5.98
CA ASN A 187 4.97 -0.50 6.48
C ASN A 187 5.32 0.65 5.53
N GLN A 188 6.56 0.75 5.08
CA GLN A 188 7.00 1.80 4.15
C GLN A 188 6.23 1.75 2.81
N ILE A 189 6.01 0.55 2.29
CA ILE A 189 5.24 0.34 1.06
C ILE A 189 3.80 0.80 1.24
N MET A 190 3.14 0.38 2.32
CA MET A 190 1.76 0.73 2.62
C MET A 190 1.61 2.24 2.87
N GLU A 191 2.57 2.84 3.55
CA GLU A 191 2.64 4.28 3.78
C GLU A 191 2.80 5.06 2.47
N SER A 192 3.73 4.66 1.62
CA SER A 192 3.96 5.27 0.31
C SER A 192 2.73 5.18 -0.58
N PHE A 193 2.06 4.04 -0.59
CA PHE A 193 0.83 3.83 -1.35
C PHE A 193 -0.30 4.73 -0.86
N LYS A 194 -0.52 4.82 0.46
CA LYS A 194 -1.55 5.69 1.06
C LYS A 194 -1.26 7.17 0.80
N ASN A 195 -0.01 7.61 0.90
CA ASN A 195 0.40 8.97 0.61
C ASN A 195 0.16 9.34 -0.86
N ARG A 196 0.51 8.46 -1.79
CA ARG A 196 0.24 8.65 -3.22
C ARG A 196 -1.24 8.83 -3.48
N GLN A 197 -2.07 7.93 -2.97
CA GLN A 197 -3.52 8.04 -3.14
C GLN A 197 -4.10 9.34 -2.58
N ARG A 198 -3.59 9.80 -1.43
CA ARG A 198 -3.96 11.09 -0.86
C ARG A 198 -3.59 12.24 -1.78
N LEU A 199 -2.37 12.21 -2.33
CA LEU A 199 -1.86 13.24 -3.24
C LEU A 199 -2.64 13.27 -4.55
N GLU A 200 -2.91 12.13 -5.14
CA GLU A 200 -3.72 12.01 -6.38
C GLU A 200 -5.13 12.59 -6.18
N ARG A 201 -5.78 12.28 -5.05
CA ARG A 201 -7.10 12.84 -4.71
C ARG A 201 -7.05 14.34 -4.48
N ALA A 202 -6.05 14.84 -3.76
CA ALA A 202 -5.88 16.27 -3.54
C ALA A 202 -5.65 17.00 -4.87
N ASN A 203 -4.82 16.46 -5.75
CA ASN A 203 -4.58 17.02 -7.08
C ASN A 203 -5.84 16.98 -7.95
N ALA A 204 -6.63 15.92 -7.90
CA ALA A 204 -7.90 15.83 -8.61
C ALA A 204 -8.91 16.88 -8.12
N GLU A 205 -8.99 17.11 -6.81
CA GLU A 205 -9.86 18.12 -6.23
C GLU A 205 -9.38 19.54 -6.55
N LEU A 206 -8.08 19.82 -6.46
CA LEU A 206 -7.51 21.08 -6.92
C LEU A 206 -7.82 21.32 -8.40
N ALA A 207 -7.63 20.29 -9.25
CA ALA A 207 -7.97 20.41 -10.68
C ALA A 207 -9.46 20.66 -10.90
N ARG A 208 -10.35 20.11 -10.05
CA ARG A 208 -11.80 20.36 -10.10
C ARG A 208 -12.11 21.81 -9.75
N ILE A 209 -11.55 22.32 -8.64
CA ILE A 209 -11.74 23.72 -8.20
C ILE A 209 -11.23 24.69 -9.28
N HIS A 210 -10.07 24.40 -9.88
CA HIS A 210 -9.51 25.23 -10.95
C HIS A 210 -10.32 25.21 -12.26
N MET A 211 -11.30 24.35 -12.42
CA MET A 211 -12.19 24.31 -13.59
C MET A 211 -13.51 25.04 -13.38
N LEU A 212 -13.79 25.48 -12.17
CA LEU A 212 -15.01 26.19 -11.83
C LEU A 212 -14.74 27.69 -11.72
N ASP A 213 -15.74 28.48 -12.01
CA ASP A 213 -15.78 29.90 -11.69
C ASP A 213 -16.13 30.08 -10.22
N PRO A 214 -15.32 30.81 -9.43
CA PRO A 214 -15.49 30.88 -7.98
C PRO A 214 -16.77 31.59 -7.53
N MET A 215 -17.32 32.46 -8.38
CA MET A 215 -18.52 33.22 -8.09
C MET A 215 -19.81 32.44 -8.38
N THR A 216 -19.83 31.72 -9.47
CA THR A 216 -21.04 31.09 -10.02
C THR A 216 -21.07 29.57 -9.82
N GLY A 217 -19.92 28.95 -9.58
CA GLY A 217 -19.80 27.49 -9.44
C GLY A 217 -19.95 26.67 -10.73
N ILE A 218 -20.22 27.33 -11.88
CA ILE A 218 -20.22 26.66 -13.19
C ILE A 218 -18.80 26.55 -13.76
N TYR A 219 -18.62 25.79 -14.83
CA TYR A 219 -17.31 25.70 -15.47
C TYR A 219 -16.82 27.05 -15.96
N ASN A 220 -15.59 27.40 -15.59
CA ASN A 220 -14.88 28.51 -16.22
C ASN A 220 -14.46 28.14 -17.63
N ARG A 221 -13.83 29.06 -18.36
CA ARG A 221 -13.37 28.84 -19.74
C ARG A 221 -12.54 27.55 -19.89
N ARG A 222 -11.61 27.28 -18.95
CA ARG A 222 -10.75 26.08 -18.98
C ARG A 222 -11.57 24.79 -18.75
N GLY A 223 -12.46 24.82 -17.79
CA GLY A 223 -13.37 23.72 -17.47
C GLY A 223 -14.32 23.40 -18.63
N PHE A 224 -14.88 24.45 -19.27
CA PHE A 224 -15.71 24.31 -20.45
C PHE A 224 -14.99 23.57 -21.58
N TYR A 225 -13.83 24.04 -22.03
CA TYR A 225 -13.12 23.42 -23.15
C TYR A 225 -12.72 21.96 -22.87
N LYS A 226 -12.33 21.64 -21.63
CA LYS A 226 -11.99 20.26 -21.26
C LYS A 226 -13.20 19.33 -21.30
N ASN A 227 -14.36 19.79 -20.85
CA ASN A 227 -15.57 18.98 -20.80
C ASN A 227 -16.30 18.89 -22.14
N VAL A 228 -16.32 19.98 -22.90
CA VAL A 228 -16.89 20.00 -24.27
C VAL A 228 -16.21 18.96 -25.16
N LYS A 229 -14.88 18.86 -25.13
CA LYS A 229 -14.17 17.82 -25.90
C LYS A 229 -14.63 16.41 -25.56
N LYS A 230 -14.83 16.11 -24.25
CA LYS A 230 -15.33 14.80 -23.82
C LYS A 230 -16.77 14.57 -24.27
N LEU A 231 -17.61 15.61 -24.20
CA LEU A 231 -19.01 15.55 -24.62
C LEU A 231 -19.12 15.26 -26.11
N ILE A 232 -18.36 15.99 -26.95
CA ILE A 232 -18.31 15.77 -28.39
C ILE A 232 -17.88 14.34 -28.72
N SER A 233 -16.77 13.86 -28.15
CA SER A 233 -16.29 12.49 -28.37
C SER A 233 -17.30 11.42 -27.94
N LYS A 234 -18.09 11.68 -26.90
CA LYS A 234 -19.16 10.78 -26.46
C LYS A 234 -20.35 10.81 -27.43
N ALA A 235 -20.74 12.00 -27.87
CA ALA A 235 -21.83 12.19 -28.83
C ALA A 235 -21.52 11.55 -30.19
N GLU A 236 -20.30 11.69 -30.70
CA GLU A 236 -19.80 11.04 -31.90
C GLU A 236 -19.92 9.51 -31.81
N LYS A 237 -19.49 8.93 -30.68
CA LYS A 237 -19.61 7.46 -30.45
C LYS A 237 -21.07 6.97 -30.39
N GLN A 238 -21.98 7.84 -29.98
CA GLN A 238 -23.41 7.53 -29.86
C GLN A 238 -24.23 7.93 -31.09
N GLY A 239 -23.61 8.58 -32.07
CA GLY A 239 -24.28 9.06 -33.28
C GLY A 239 -25.33 10.16 -33.01
N VAL A 240 -25.16 10.96 -31.94
CA VAL A 240 -26.07 12.03 -31.54
C VAL A 240 -25.43 13.41 -31.74
N GLY A 241 -26.25 14.41 -32.02
CA GLY A 241 -25.80 15.79 -32.18
C GLY A 241 -25.54 16.46 -30.83
N VAL A 242 -24.74 17.55 -30.86
CA VAL A 242 -24.49 18.42 -29.70
C VAL A 242 -24.99 19.84 -30.04
N TRP A 243 -25.77 20.42 -29.14
CA TRP A 243 -26.23 21.79 -29.25
C TRP A 243 -25.35 22.71 -28.40
N VAL A 244 -24.97 23.86 -28.95
CA VAL A 244 -24.20 24.88 -28.24
C VAL A 244 -25.01 26.15 -28.19
N PHE A 245 -25.20 26.71 -27.02
CA PHE A 245 -25.88 27.98 -26.78
C PHE A 245 -24.89 28.99 -26.23
N SER A 246 -24.97 30.23 -26.73
CA SER A 246 -24.31 31.38 -26.14
C SER A 246 -25.36 32.25 -25.47
N ILE A 247 -25.14 32.53 -24.19
CA ILE A 247 -26.07 33.32 -23.36
C ILE A 247 -25.35 34.56 -22.87
N ASP A 248 -25.98 35.69 -23.02
CA ASP A 248 -25.51 36.99 -22.51
C ASP A 248 -26.60 37.65 -21.67
N MET A 249 -26.20 38.45 -20.69
CA MET A 249 -27.12 39.12 -19.79
C MET A 249 -27.27 40.60 -20.17
N ASP A 250 -28.47 40.93 -20.61
CA ASP A 250 -28.82 42.32 -20.95
C ASP A 250 -28.82 43.23 -19.73
N ASN A 251 -28.34 44.44 -19.92
CA ASN A 251 -28.39 45.51 -18.91
C ASN A 251 -27.67 45.25 -17.57
N LEU A 252 -26.75 44.33 -17.48
CA LEU A 252 -25.97 44.08 -16.26
C LEU A 252 -25.28 45.35 -15.75
N LYS A 253 -24.77 46.20 -16.66
CA LYS A 253 -24.20 47.50 -16.31
C LYS A 253 -25.20 48.40 -15.61
N LYS A 254 -26.44 48.47 -16.09
CA LYS A 254 -27.50 49.29 -15.43
C LYS A 254 -27.83 48.77 -14.02
N ILE A 255 -27.85 47.47 -13.83
CA ILE A 255 -28.05 46.85 -12.51
C ILE A 255 -26.91 47.29 -11.58
N ASN A 256 -25.67 47.20 -12.03
CA ASN A 256 -24.50 47.60 -11.26
C ASN A 256 -24.53 49.12 -10.91
N ASP A 257 -24.87 49.96 -11.89
CA ASP A 257 -24.88 51.41 -11.71
C ASP A 257 -26.03 51.88 -10.78
N LEU A 258 -27.18 51.20 -10.80
CA LEU A 258 -28.37 51.57 -9.98
C LEU A 258 -28.37 50.93 -8.57
N TYR A 259 -27.92 49.68 -8.49
CA TYR A 259 -28.07 48.86 -7.27
C TYR A 259 -26.75 48.39 -6.64
N GLY A 260 -25.64 48.72 -7.31
CA GLY A 260 -24.29 48.29 -6.89
C GLY A 260 -23.88 46.92 -7.37
N HIS A 261 -22.56 46.67 -7.36
CA HIS A 261 -21.95 45.41 -7.85
C HIS A 261 -22.47 44.17 -7.17
N ASN A 262 -22.84 44.25 -5.87
CA ASN A 262 -23.38 43.12 -5.16
C ASN A 262 -24.70 42.59 -5.76
N GLU A 263 -25.55 43.49 -6.27
CA GLU A 263 -26.81 43.08 -6.91
C GLU A 263 -26.53 42.52 -8.33
N GLY A 264 -25.55 43.03 -9.05
CA GLY A 264 -25.09 42.45 -10.27
C GLY A 264 -24.54 41.04 -10.07
N ASP A 265 -23.73 40.81 -9.04
CA ASP A 265 -23.21 39.48 -8.71
C ASP A 265 -24.35 38.50 -8.36
N LYS A 266 -25.39 38.93 -7.66
CA LYS A 266 -26.61 38.13 -7.43
C LYS A 266 -27.33 37.77 -8.72
N ALA A 267 -27.44 38.71 -9.64
CA ALA A 267 -28.06 38.45 -10.93
C ALA A 267 -27.28 37.41 -11.76
N ILE A 268 -25.95 37.52 -11.79
CA ILE A 268 -25.08 36.54 -12.45
C ILE A 268 -25.24 35.16 -11.80
N LYS A 269 -25.22 35.08 -10.46
CA LYS A 269 -25.42 33.82 -9.73
C LYS A 269 -26.80 33.20 -10.00
N ALA A 270 -27.84 34.01 -10.11
CA ALA A 270 -29.19 33.54 -10.45
C ALA A 270 -29.24 32.89 -11.84
N VAL A 271 -28.65 33.55 -12.85
CA VAL A 271 -28.54 32.95 -14.20
C VAL A 271 -27.76 31.67 -14.22
N ALA A 272 -26.60 31.65 -13.56
CA ALA A 272 -25.79 30.43 -13.43
C ALA A 272 -26.55 29.27 -12.75
N SER A 273 -27.32 29.58 -11.72
CA SER A 273 -28.19 28.59 -11.02
C SER A 273 -29.29 28.04 -11.93
N LEU A 274 -29.86 28.86 -12.80
CA LEU A 274 -30.84 28.39 -13.79
C LEU A 274 -30.20 27.46 -14.82
N MET A 275 -29.02 27.80 -15.33
CA MET A 275 -28.28 26.98 -16.30
C MET A 275 -27.88 25.59 -15.74
N THR A 276 -27.74 25.45 -14.43
CA THR A 276 -27.43 24.15 -13.81
C THR A 276 -28.63 23.26 -13.54
N LYS A 277 -29.86 23.80 -13.68
CA LYS A 277 -31.10 23.07 -13.49
C LYS A 277 -31.69 22.49 -14.78
N CYS A 278 -31.17 22.96 -15.92
CA CYS A 278 -31.50 22.43 -17.25
C CYS A 278 -30.55 21.33 -17.68
#